data_59c82785f1c662f34fcae3ec69c992eb
#
_entry.id   59c82785f1c662f34fcae3ec69c992eb
#
_cell.length_a   1.000
_cell.length_b   1.000
_cell.length_c   1.000
_cell.angle_alpha   90.00
_cell.angle_beta   90.00
_cell.angle_gamma   90.00
#
_symmetry.space_group_name_H-M   'P 1'
#
loop_
_entity.id
_entity.type
_entity.pdbx_description
1 polymer ?
#
loop_
_entity_poly.entity_id
_entity_poly.type
_entity_poly.pdbx_seq_one_letter_code
_entity_poly.pdbx_strand_id
1 'polypeptide(L)'
;DDLWADIFRLLDESDLPSISVVKGYAYAGGFTLAMGCDFVLADRTAQFQVSEMRHNFPAAINTPVLSKLLGPRLALELAVLGETVTADRLYSMGLVNRLVEDAQALEQELKAFTKTIVSRDKIAIGQTKRLNRVTQQNNLSDALNMGSLINTQAALSGQFASAGKSL
;
A
#
# COMPACT_ATOMS: atom_id res chain seq x y z
N ASP A 1 9.81 10.56 -17.20
CA ASP A 1 9.40 9.24 -16.66
C ASP A 1 10.18 8.86 -15.40
N ASP A 2 11.47 9.26 -15.30
CA ASP A 2 12.29 8.94 -14.11
C ASP A 2 11.72 9.54 -12.83
N LEU A 3 11.28 10.81 -12.86
CA LEU A 3 10.65 11.47 -11.71
C LEU A 3 9.37 10.78 -11.25
N TRP A 4 8.59 10.23 -12.19
CA TRP A 4 7.39 9.48 -11.84
C TRP A 4 7.72 8.16 -11.13
N ALA A 5 8.70 7.42 -11.62
CA ALA A 5 9.19 6.21 -10.96
C ALA A 5 9.81 6.50 -9.58
N ASP A 6 10.48 7.65 -9.41
CA ASP A 6 11.07 8.06 -8.15
C ASP A 6 10.03 8.28 -7.03
N ILE A 7 8.81 8.72 -7.37
CA ILE A 7 7.72 8.80 -6.40
C ILE A 7 7.46 7.44 -5.74
N PHE A 8 7.41 6.37 -6.53
CA PHE A 8 7.16 5.02 -6.01
C PHE A 8 8.34 4.48 -5.21
N ARG A 9 9.57 4.80 -5.61
CA ARG A 9 10.77 4.48 -4.80
C ARG A 9 10.72 5.19 -3.45
N LEU A 10 10.41 6.48 -3.42
CA LEU A 10 10.29 7.26 -2.19
C LEU A 10 9.16 6.73 -1.28
N LEU A 11 8.00 6.37 -1.85
CA LEU A 11 6.90 5.77 -1.08
C LEU A 11 7.32 4.42 -0.48
N ASP A 12 8.01 3.58 -1.25
CA ASP A 12 8.48 2.27 -0.80
C ASP A 12 9.58 2.39 0.27
N GLU A 13 10.52 3.33 0.11
CA GLU A 13 11.69 3.51 1.00
C GLU A 13 11.37 4.31 2.27
N SER A 14 10.30 5.10 2.28
CA SER A 14 9.89 5.89 3.44
C SER A 14 9.59 5.01 4.64
N ASP A 15 10.06 5.39 5.82
CA ASP A 15 9.67 4.77 7.09
C ASP A 15 8.27 5.22 7.56
N LEU A 16 7.68 6.23 6.92
CA LEU A 16 6.32 6.67 7.20
C LEU A 16 5.32 5.90 6.31
N PRO A 17 4.21 5.41 6.88
CA PRO A 17 3.16 4.81 6.07
C PRO A 17 2.42 5.86 5.26
N SER A 18 2.11 5.50 4.02
CA SER A 18 1.34 6.31 3.08
C SER A 18 -0.08 5.76 2.93
N ILE A 19 -1.06 6.66 2.80
CA ILE A 19 -2.48 6.31 2.65
C ILE A 19 -3.02 7.01 1.42
N SER A 20 -3.56 6.26 0.48
CA SER A 20 -4.40 6.81 -0.58
C SER A 20 -5.87 6.77 -0.18
N VAL A 21 -6.59 7.85 -0.48
CA VAL A 21 -8.02 7.98 -0.21
C VAL A 21 -8.72 8.27 -1.52
N VAL A 22 -9.49 7.31 -2.00
CA VAL A 22 -10.04 7.34 -3.36
C VAL A 22 -11.56 7.46 -3.33
N LYS A 23 -12.07 8.50 -4.02
CA LYS A 23 -13.48 8.69 -4.36
C LYS A 23 -13.59 9.08 -5.84
N GLY A 24 -14.64 8.66 -6.51
CA GLY A 24 -14.81 8.94 -7.93
C GLY A 24 -13.84 8.14 -8.81
N TYR A 25 -12.84 8.75 -9.41
CA TYR A 25 -12.01 8.12 -10.42
C TYR A 25 -10.52 8.15 -10.09
N ALA A 26 -9.85 6.99 -10.19
CA ALA A 26 -8.40 6.87 -10.14
C ALA A 26 -7.94 6.11 -11.38
N TYR A 27 -7.60 6.82 -12.46
CA TYR A 27 -7.26 6.26 -13.76
C TYR A 27 -5.79 6.51 -14.11
N ALA A 28 -5.21 5.63 -14.93
CA ALA A 28 -3.83 5.70 -15.38
C ALA A 28 -2.85 5.96 -14.21
N GLY A 29 -2.09 7.05 -14.25
CA GLY A 29 -1.19 7.44 -13.17
C GLY A 29 -1.87 7.60 -11.80
N GLY A 30 -3.15 8.02 -11.75
CA GLY A 30 -3.94 8.08 -10.52
C GLY A 30 -4.16 6.69 -9.92
N PHE A 31 -4.39 5.68 -10.74
CA PHE A 31 -4.48 4.29 -10.28
C PHE A 31 -3.12 3.81 -9.75
N THR A 32 -2.04 4.05 -10.50
CA THR A 32 -0.69 3.68 -10.05
C THR A 32 -0.36 4.33 -8.71
N LEU A 33 -0.64 5.63 -8.57
CA LEU A 33 -0.36 6.35 -7.32
C LEU A 33 -1.15 5.79 -6.14
N ALA A 34 -2.44 5.50 -6.34
CA ALA A 34 -3.27 4.89 -5.31
C ALA A 34 -2.71 3.54 -4.86
N MET A 35 -2.31 2.68 -5.81
CA MET A 35 -1.76 1.35 -5.51
C MET A 35 -0.31 1.38 -5.00
N GLY A 36 0.42 2.44 -5.26
CA GLY A 36 1.78 2.64 -4.77
C GLY A 36 1.86 3.05 -3.30
N CYS A 37 0.75 3.50 -2.70
CA CYS A 37 0.66 3.76 -1.27
C CYS A 37 0.59 2.45 -0.46
N ASP A 38 0.96 2.52 0.83
CA ASP A 38 0.92 1.36 1.72
C ASP A 38 -0.51 0.91 2.04
N PHE A 39 -1.44 1.86 2.09
CA PHE A 39 -2.85 1.61 2.37
C PHE A 39 -3.75 2.35 1.38
N VAL A 40 -4.85 1.70 1.04
CA VAL A 40 -5.88 2.26 0.15
C VAL A 40 -7.23 2.23 0.87
N LEU A 41 -7.83 3.40 1.03
CA LEU A 41 -9.19 3.57 1.52
C LEU A 41 -10.05 4.08 0.35
N ALA A 42 -11.22 3.51 0.15
CA ALA A 42 -12.11 3.92 -0.93
C ALA A 42 -13.57 3.91 -0.51
N ASP A 43 -14.39 4.71 -1.17
CA ASP A 43 -15.83 4.53 -1.14
C ASP A 43 -16.30 3.67 -2.33
N ARG A 44 -17.55 3.17 -2.26
CA ARG A 44 -18.12 2.32 -3.32
C ARG A 44 -18.30 3.01 -4.66
N THR A 45 -18.25 4.35 -4.70
CA THR A 45 -18.34 5.10 -5.96
C THR A 45 -17.01 5.10 -6.72
N ALA A 46 -15.91 4.76 -6.04
CA ALA A 46 -14.59 4.80 -6.62
C ALA A 46 -14.42 3.79 -7.77
N GLN A 47 -13.87 4.27 -8.88
CA GLN A 47 -13.58 3.49 -10.06
C GLN A 47 -12.10 3.61 -10.41
N PHE A 48 -11.53 2.52 -10.82
CA PHE A 48 -10.10 2.39 -11.09
C PHE A 48 -9.87 1.87 -12.50
N GLN A 49 -8.81 2.31 -13.18
CA GLN A 49 -8.50 1.86 -14.52
C GLN A 49 -7.03 2.04 -14.86
N VAL A 50 -6.41 1.00 -15.42
CA VAL A 50 -5.14 1.10 -16.15
C VAL A 50 -5.47 1.46 -17.59
N SER A 51 -5.56 2.74 -17.91
CA SER A 51 -6.10 3.18 -19.22
C SER A 51 -5.07 3.28 -20.33
N GLU A 52 -3.80 3.06 -20.07
CA GLU A 52 -2.67 3.24 -20.97
C GLU A 52 -2.83 2.41 -22.25
N MET A 53 -3.19 1.13 -22.15
CA MET A 53 -3.37 0.24 -23.29
C MET A 53 -4.51 0.65 -24.20
N ARG A 54 -5.52 1.36 -23.70
CA ARG A 54 -6.61 1.92 -24.54
C ARG A 54 -6.13 3.03 -25.47
N HIS A 55 -4.97 3.61 -25.16
CA HIS A 55 -4.31 4.64 -25.96
C HIS A 55 -3.07 4.11 -26.68
N ASN A 56 -2.93 2.78 -26.81
CA ASN A 56 -1.76 2.12 -27.39
C ASN A 56 -0.44 2.51 -26.71
N PHE A 57 -0.49 2.75 -25.41
CA PHE A 57 0.64 3.11 -24.58
C PHE A 57 0.92 1.99 -23.57
N PRO A 58 2.17 1.56 -23.36
CA PRO A 58 2.46 0.49 -22.40
C PRO A 58 2.20 0.97 -20.97
N ALA A 59 1.57 0.13 -20.15
CA ALA A 59 1.36 0.36 -18.71
C ALA A 59 2.68 0.17 -17.92
N ALA A 60 3.72 0.94 -18.27
CA ALA A 60 5.11 0.69 -17.89
C ALA A 60 5.36 0.79 -16.38
N ILE A 61 4.66 1.68 -15.68
CA ILE A 61 4.79 1.84 -14.21
C ILE A 61 3.67 1.09 -13.47
N ASN A 62 2.45 1.04 -14.04
CA ASN A 62 1.35 0.25 -13.45
C ASN A 62 1.72 -1.23 -13.34
N THR A 63 2.29 -1.80 -14.39
CA THR A 63 2.59 -3.24 -14.43
C THR A 63 3.51 -3.70 -13.29
N PRO A 64 4.69 -3.11 -13.02
CA PRO A 64 5.53 -3.53 -11.90
C PRO A 64 4.86 -3.29 -10.53
N VAL A 65 4.13 -2.21 -10.34
CA VAL A 65 3.39 -1.94 -9.09
C VAL A 65 2.33 -3.01 -8.85
N LEU A 66 1.49 -3.29 -9.84
CA LEU A 66 0.45 -4.31 -9.74
C LEU A 66 1.02 -5.72 -9.59
N SER A 67 2.11 -6.05 -10.30
CA SER A 67 2.75 -7.37 -10.21
C SER A 67 3.36 -7.63 -8.84
N LYS A 68 3.78 -6.58 -8.13
CA LYS A 68 4.27 -6.68 -6.75
C LYS A 68 3.13 -6.95 -5.76
N LEU A 69 1.93 -6.43 -6.01
CA LEU A 69 0.77 -6.52 -5.14
C LEU A 69 -0.12 -7.73 -5.43
N LEU A 70 -0.17 -8.16 -6.68
CA LEU A 70 -1.03 -9.23 -7.19
C LEU A 70 -0.19 -10.36 -7.78
N GLY A 71 -0.79 -11.51 -7.95
CA GLY A 71 -0.21 -12.54 -8.80
C GLY A 71 -0.12 -12.09 -10.27
N PRO A 72 0.79 -12.68 -11.08
CA PRO A 72 1.10 -12.20 -12.43
C PRO A 72 -0.10 -12.19 -13.38
N ARG A 73 -1.07 -13.08 -13.20
CA ARG A 73 -2.27 -13.16 -14.06
C ARG A 73 -3.20 -11.98 -13.86
N LEU A 74 -3.50 -11.62 -12.60
CA LEU A 74 -4.39 -10.49 -12.30
C LEU A 74 -3.72 -9.16 -12.66
N ALA A 75 -2.44 -9.01 -12.39
CA ALA A 75 -1.69 -7.83 -12.80
C ALA A 75 -1.72 -7.62 -14.31
N LEU A 76 -1.49 -8.70 -15.08
CA LEU A 76 -1.52 -8.66 -16.54
C LEU A 76 -2.94 -8.39 -17.08
N GLU A 77 -3.96 -9.01 -16.49
CA GLU A 77 -5.38 -8.76 -16.83
C GLU A 77 -5.72 -7.27 -16.72
N LEU A 78 -5.47 -6.67 -15.55
CA LEU A 78 -5.77 -5.26 -15.31
C LEU A 78 -4.99 -4.34 -16.25
N ALA A 79 -3.71 -4.63 -16.48
CA ALA A 79 -2.84 -3.80 -17.31
C ALA A 79 -3.20 -3.90 -18.80
N VAL A 80 -3.47 -5.11 -19.31
CA VAL A 80 -3.70 -5.33 -20.76
C VAL A 80 -5.12 -5.00 -21.18
N LEU A 81 -6.13 -5.40 -20.41
CA LEU A 81 -7.52 -5.14 -20.77
C LEU A 81 -7.90 -3.67 -20.61
N GLY A 82 -7.29 -2.97 -19.65
CA GLY A 82 -7.59 -1.57 -19.41
C GLY A 82 -9.07 -1.30 -19.13
N GLU A 83 -9.76 -2.26 -18.51
CA GLU A 83 -11.17 -2.14 -18.14
C GLU A 83 -11.32 -1.36 -16.84
N THR A 84 -12.48 -0.71 -16.71
CA THR A 84 -12.83 -0.06 -15.44
C THR A 84 -13.14 -1.11 -14.38
N VAL A 85 -12.52 -0.98 -13.22
CA VAL A 85 -12.68 -1.88 -12.07
C VAL A 85 -13.30 -1.12 -10.91
N THR A 86 -14.28 -1.70 -10.26
CA THR A 86 -14.95 -1.12 -9.10
C THR A 86 -14.11 -1.26 -7.83
N ALA A 87 -14.35 -0.39 -6.84
CA ALA A 87 -13.73 -0.49 -5.52
C ALA A 87 -14.05 -1.82 -4.83
N ASP A 88 -15.27 -2.36 -5.02
CA ASP A 88 -15.66 -3.67 -4.48
C ASP A 88 -14.77 -4.80 -5.02
N ARG A 89 -14.49 -4.79 -6.33
CA ARG A 89 -13.62 -5.81 -6.93
C ARG A 89 -12.19 -5.69 -6.39
N LEU A 90 -11.64 -4.47 -6.31
CA LEU A 90 -10.29 -4.26 -5.74
C LEU A 90 -10.24 -4.63 -4.26
N TYR A 91 -11.31 -4.38 -3.50
CA TYR A 91 -11.41 -4.81 -2.11
C TYR A 91 -11.41 -6.34 -2.00
N SER A 92 -12.16 -7.03 -2.85
CA SER A 92 -12.17 -8.51 -2.89
C SER A 92 -10.81 -9.11 -3.30
N MET A 93 -10.00 -8.38 -4.05
CA MET A 93 -8.63 -8.75 -4.43
C MET A 93 -7.58 -8.41 -3.35
N GLY A 94 -7.97 -7.71 -2.28
CA GLY A 94 -7.05 -7.28 -1.22
C GLY A 94 -6.24 -6.03 -1.55
N LEU A 95 -6.60 -5.29 -2.61
CA LEU A 95 -5.93 -4.03 -2.99
C LEU A 95 -6.51 -2.79 -2.29
N VAL A 96 -7.73 -2.85 -1.81
CA VAL A 96 -8.36 -1.82 -0.98
C VAL A 96 -8.44 -2.33 0.44
N ASN A 97 -7.86 -1.59 1.40
CA ASN A 97 -7.82 -1.99 2.80
C ASN A 97 -9.12 -1.69 3.55
N ARG A 98 -9.80 -0.62 3.15
CA ARG A 98 -11.09 -0.20 3.73
C ARG A 98 -12.01 0.25 2.60
N LEU A 99 -13.21 -0.32 2.58
CA LEU A 99 -14.28 0.04 1.65
C LEU A 99 -15.49 0.49 2.45
N VAL A 100 -15.99 1.67 2.15
CA VAL A 100 -17.13 2.29 2.82
C VAL A 100 -18.20 2.72 1.81
N GLU A 101 -19.39 3.06 2.29
CA GLU A 101 -20.55 3.32 1.41
C GLU A 101 -20.42 4.61 0.59
N ASP A 102 -19.93 5.70 1.21
CA ASP A 102 -19.91 7.02 0.61
C ASP A 102 -18.74 7.89 1.09
N ALA A 103 -18.63 9.07 0.51
CA ALA A 103 -17.56 10.02 0.82
C ALA A 103 -17.58 10.50 2.28
N GLN A 104 -18.75 10.58 2.94
CA GLN A 104 -18.84 10.99 4.34
C GLN A 104 -18.31 9.88 5.26
N ALA A 105 -18.68 8.64 5.00
CA ALA A 105 -18.14 7.48 5.69
C ALA A 105 -16.63 7.34 5.46
N LEU A 106 -16.15 7.69 4.25
CA LEU A 106 -14.71 7.66 3.92
C LEU A 106 -13.89 8.65 4.76
N GLU A 107 -14.42 9.85 4.99
CA GLU A 107 -13.78 10.84 5.86
C GLU A 107 -13.72 10.38 7.33
N GLN A 108 -14.78 9.72 7.80
CA GLN A 108 -14.81 9.17 9.16
C GLN A 108 -13.83 8.02 9.32
N GLU A 109 -13.79 7.10 8.34
CA GLU A 109 -12.86 5.98 8.32
C GLU A 109 -11.42 6.46 8.25
N LEU A 110 -11.11 7.46 7.41
CA LEU A 110 -9.77 8.05 7.34
C LEU A 110 -9.33 8.59 8.70
N LYS A 111 -10.19 9.32 9.40
CA LYS A 111 -9.88 9.85 10.75
C LYS A 111 -9.60 8.72 11.75
N ALA A 112 -10.44 7.68 11.75
CA ALA A 112 -10.27 6.52 12.63
C ALA A 112 -9.00 5.74 12.30
N PHE A 113 -8.75 5.49 11.02
CA PHE A 113 -7.57 4.78 10.53
C PHE A 113 -6.28 5.53 10.88
N THR A 114 -6.23 6.82 10.58
CA THR A 114 -5.08 7.67 10.90
C THR A 114 -4.84 7.76 12.41
N LYS A 115 -5.91 7.93 13.21
CA LYS A 115 -5.81 7.93 14.67
C LYS A 115 -5.17 6.64 15.19
N THR A 116 -5.53 5.50 14.62
CA THR A 116 -4.95 4.22 14.97
C THR A 116 -3.46 4.17 14.65
N ILE A 117 -3.05 4.61 13.47
CA ILE A 117 -1.64 4.63 13.07
C ILE A 117 -0.82 5.55 13.99
N VAL A 118 -1.26 6.78 14.19
CA VAL A 118 -0.50 7.76 15.00
C VAL A 118 -0.46 7.41 16.49
N SER A 119 -1.32 6.51 16.96
CA SER A 119 -1.25 5.97 18.33
C SER A 119 -0.15 4.91 18.51
N ARG A 120 0.48 4.47 17.44
CA ARG A 120 1.55 3.47 17.48
C ARG A 120 2.92 4.14 17.53
N ASP A 121 3.90 3.42 18.06
CA ASP A 121 5.27 3.90 18.08
C ASP A 121 5.83 4.09 16.67
N LYS A 122 6.35 5.28 16.38
CA LYS A 122 6.84 5.67 15.05
C LYS A 122 8.00 4.79 14.57
N ILE A 123 8.89 4.41 15.48
CA ILE A 123 10.07 3.59 15.16
C ILE A 123 9.60 2.17 14.81
N ALA A 124 8.70 1.62 15.62
CA ALA A 124 8.13 0.29 15.38
C ALA A 124 7.38 0.22 14.04
N ILE A 125 6.62 1.27 13.67
CA ILE A 125 5.96 1.36 12.35
C ILE A 125 7.01 1.31 11.23
N GLY A 126 8.03 2.16 11.27
CA GLY A 126 9.07 2.23 10.24
C GLY A 126 9.83 0.91 10.10
N GLN A 127 10.20 0.28 11.22
CA GLN A 127 10.85 -1.04 11.22
C GLN A 127 9.94 -2.12 10.61
N THR A 128 8.64 -2.12 10.95
CA THR A 128 7.67 -3.07 10.40
C THR A 128 7.51 -2.88 8.88
N LYS A 129 7.39 -1.64 8.41
CA LYS A 129 7.30 -1.34 6.98
C LYS A 129 8.56 -1.78 6.23
N ARG A 130 9.74 -1.49 6.79
CA ARG A 130 11.04 -1.93 6.22
C ARG A 130 11.12 -3.46 6.16
N LEU A 131 10.71 -4.16 7.20
CA LEU A 131 10.72 -5.63 7.23
C LEU A 131 9.75 -6.21 6.19
N ASN A 132 8.56 -5.64 6.04
CA ASN A 132 7.61 -6.05 5.01
C ASN A 132 8.22 -5.94 3.60
N ARG A 133 8.92 -4.84 3.30
CA ARG A 133 9.64 -4.64 2.03
C ARG A 133 10.73 -5.69 1.82
N VAL A 134 11.57 -5.92 2.83
CA VAL A 134 12.64 -6.92 2.78
C VAL A 134 12.08 -8.32 2.53
N THR A 135 10.96 -8.66 3.17
CA THR A 135 10.29 -9.97 2.99
C THR A 135 9.82 -10.17 1.55
N GLN A 136 9.41 -9.13 0.85
CA GLN A 136 9.00 -9.23 -0.56
C GLN A 136 10.17 -9.37 -1.54
N GLN A 137 11.38 -9.06 -1.12
CA GLN A 137 12.58 -9.08 -1.96
C GLN A 137 13.49 -10.28 -1.70
N ASN A 138 13.33 -10.96 -0.55
CA ASN A 138 14.20 -12.00 -0.08
C ASN A 138 13.43 -13.29 0.25
N ASN A 139 14.15 -14.36 0.51
CA ASN A 139 13.53 -15.57 1.04
C ASN A 139 13.13 -15.39 2.52
N LEU A 140 12.22 -16.25 3.00
CA LEU A 140 11.67 -16.15 4.35
C LEU A 140 12.75 -16.26 5.44
N SER A 141 13.78 -17.09 5.26
CA SER A 141 14.84 -17.25 6.26
C SER A 141 15.61 -15.95 6.49
N ASP A 142 15.99 -15.26 5.41
CA ASP A 142 16.72 -14.00 5.50
C ASP A 142 15.83 -12.90 6.11
N ALA A 143 14.55 -12.85 5.76
CA ALA A 143 13.60 -11.93 6.35
C ALA A 143 13.41 -12.18 7.87
N LEU A 144 13.34 -13.43 8.31
CA LEU A 144 13.24 -13.79 9.74
C LEU A 144 14.53 -13.44 10.49
N ASN A 145 15.71 -13.63 9.89
CA ASN A 145 16.99 -13.20 10.49
C ASN A 145 17.01 -11.69 10.70
N MET A 146 16.56 -10.91 9.71
CA MET A 146 16.41 -9.45 9.84
C MET A 146 15.43 -9.09 10.97
N GLY A 147 14.27 -9.76 11.04
CA GLY A 147 13.30 -9.57 12.11
C GLY A 147 13.89 -9.82 13.50
N SER A 148 14.69 -10.88 13.66
CA SER A 148 15.38 -11.18 14.90
C SER A 148 16.38 -10.09 15.30
N LEU A 149 17.13 -9.53 14.34
CA LEU A 149 18.03 -8.40 14.58
C LEU A 149 17.28 -7.15 15.05
N ILE A 150 16.17 -6.82 14.37
CA ILE A 150 15.30 -5.69 14.76
C ILE A 150 14.79 -5.86 16.19
N ASN A 151 14.28 -7.05 16.54
CA ASN A 151 13.81 -7.35 17.90
C ASN A 151 14.93 -7.22 18.94
N THR A 152 16.12 -7.70 18.64
CA THR A 152 17.29 -7.56 19.52
C THR A 152 17.65 -6.10 19.75
N GLN A 153 17.68 -5.29 18.70
CA GLN A 153 17.93 -3.85 18.79
C GLN A 153 16.85 -3.14 19.62
N ALA A 154 15.58 -3.47 19.40
CA ALA A 154 14.45 -2.92 20.15
C ALA A 154 14.54 -3.27 21.65
N ALA A 155 14.94 -4.51 21.99
CA ALA A 155 15.17 -4.92 23.36
C ALA A 155 16.31 -4.13 24.02
N LEU A 156 17.44 -3.98 23.34
CA LEU A 156 18.62 -3.25 23.84
C LEU A 156 18.35 -1.74 24.00
N SER A 157 17.51 -1.15 23.15
CA SER A 157 17.12 0.26 23.24
C SER A 157 16.05 0.57 24.29
N GLY A 158 15.53 -0.45 24.98
CA GLY A 158 14.48 -0.30 25.99
C GLY A 158 13.07 -0.09 25.41
N GLN A 159 12.86 -0.24 24.11
CA GLN A 159 11.55 -0.09 23.48
C GLN A 159 10.49 -1.04 24.08
N PHE A 160 10.89 -2.23 24.54
CA PHE A 160 9.97 -3.16 25.19
C PHE A 160 9.64 -2.81 26.66
N ALA A 161 10.41 -1.94 27.30
CA ALA A 161 10.16 -1.55 28.69
C ALA A 161 8.85 -0.73 28.87
N SER A 162 8.36 -0.12 27.81
CA SER A 162 7.09 0.62 27.77
C SER A 162 5.89 -0.27 27.43
N ALA A 163 6.10 -1.40 26.76
CA ALA A 163 5.04 -2.30 26.30
C ALA A 163 4.32 -3.05 27.44
N GLY A 164 4.99 -3.26 28.56
CA GLY A 164 4.41 -3.94 29.75
C GLY A 164 3.57 -3.06 30.68
N LYS A 165 3.43 -1.75 30.39
CA LYS A 165 2.68 -0.80 31.22
C LYS A 165 1.28 -0.45 30.71
N SER A 166 0.87 -1.04 29.59
CA SER A 166 -0.41 -0.77 28.90
C SER A 166 -1.32 -2.00 28.72
N LEU A 167 -1.13 -3.03 29.54
CA LEU A 167 -2.05 -4.19 29.66
C LEU A 167 -2.85 -4.11 30.95
#